data_4979204fef252a1c4114897a78c7d124
#
_entry.id   4979204fef252a1c4114897a78c7d124
#
_cell.length_a   1.000
_cell.length_b   1.000
_cell.length_c   1.000
_cell.angle_alpha   90.00
_cell.angle_beta   90.00
_cell.angle_gamma   90.00
#
_symmetry.space_group_name_H-M   'P 1'
#
loop_
_entity.id
_entity.type
_entity.pdbx_description
1 polymer ?
#
loop_
_entity_poly.entity_id
_entity_poly.type
_entity_poly.pdbx_seq_one_letter_code
_entity_poly.pdbx_strand_id
1 'polypeptide(L)'
;TNTNINTNMKVIKRSGSIEEVSFDKIIKRLRSLCEVEPKLDIDATDIAQQVISEICDGIKTTELDEEAAKKCAYMVTIDPAYGELASRIIISNNQKSTSNSFSETVTQLYNNTDIHGKSVPLVSEGLYKIVMDHKHKLNDVIDYSRDFGFDYFAYKTLERAYLIKINGKIAETIQH
;
A
#
# COMPACT_ATOMS: atom_id res chain seq x y z
N THR A 1 -7.90 -3.50 33.08
CA THR A 1 -8.80 -2.39 32.70
C THR A 1 -9.32 -2.68 31.31
N ASN A 2 -10.58 -3.16 31.25
CA ASN A 2 -11.30 -3.38 29.98
C ASN A 2 -11.50 -2.02 29.30
N THR A 3 -10.70 -1.71 28.33
CA THR A 3 -11.01 -0.67 27.37
C THR A 3 -12.15 -1.20 26.48
N ASN A 4 -13.35 -0.74 26.72
CA ASN A 4 -14.47 -0.89 25.80
C ASN A 4 -14.08 -0.24 24.47
N ILE A 5 -13.51 -1.02 23.57
CA ILE A 5 -13.30 -0.62 22.19
C ILE A 5 -14.70 -0.47 21.61
N ASN A 6 -15.01 0.73 21.17
CA ASN A 6 -16.31 1.11 20.62
C ASN A 6 -16.63 0.19 19.42
N THR A 7 -17.47 -0.82 19.65
CA THR A 7 -17.69 -1.95 18.73
C THR A 7 -18.50 -1.60 17.48
N ASN A 8 -18.76 -0.33 17.21
CA ASN A 8 -19.61 0.13 16.09
C ASN A 8 -18.86 0.90 14.99
N MET A 9 -17.53 0.98 15.04
CA MET A 9 -16.76 1.64 13.97
C MET A 9 -16.76 0.79 12.69
N LYS A 10 -16.89 1.45 11.55
CA LYS A 10 -16.89 0.83 10.21
C LYS A 10 -15.64 1.21 9.44
N VAL A 11 -15.21 0.31 8.56
CA VAL A 11 -14.14 0.56 7.58
C VAL A 11 -14.66 0.37 6.17
N ILE A 12 -14.12 1.17 5.25
CA ILE A 12 -14.40 1.08 3.82
C ILE A 12 -13.27 0.30 3.16
N LYS A 13 -13.59 -0.84 2.57
CA LYS A 13 -12.62 -1.65 1.82
C LYS A 13 -12.24 -1.02 0.48
N ARG A 14 -11.15 -1.49 -0.13
CA ARG A 14 -10.74 -1.11 -1.49
C ARG A 14 -11.81 -1.38 -2.54
N SER A 15 -12.65 -2.40 -2.32
CA SER A 15 -13.83 -2.70 -3.15
C SER A 15 -15.00 -1.72 -2.98
N GLY A 16 -14.94 -0.80 -2.01
CA GLY A 16 -16.04 0.08 -1.64
C GLY A 16 -17.02 -0.53 -0.65
N SER A 17 -16.90 -1.81 -0.31
CA SER A 17 -17.77 -2.45 0.70
C SER A 17 -17.45 -1.94 2.11
N ILE A 18 -18.47 -1.84 2.94
CA ILE A 18 -18.36 -1.39 4.33
C ILE A 18 -18.40 -2.62 5.24
N GLU A 19 -17.47 -2.70 6.18
CA GLU A 19 -17.43 -3.71 7.23
C GLU A 19 -17.22 -3.09 8.60
N GLU A 20 -17.57 -3.82 9.65
CA GLU A 20 -17.21 -3.46 11.02
C GLU A 20 -15.70 -3.58 11.23
N VAL A 21 -15.12 -2.65 11.99
CA VAL A 21 -13.72 -2.71 12.40
C VAL A 21 -13.53 -3.97 13.26
N SER A 22 -12.59 -4.81 12.86
CA SER A 22 -12.22 -6.00 13.61
C SER A 22 -10.77 -5.87 14.08
N PHE A 23 -10.59 -5.77 15.40
CA PHE A 23 -9.27 -5.77 16.04
C PHE A 23 -8.45 -7.01 15.62
N ASP A 24 -9.09 -8.17 15.62
CA ASP A 24 -8.43 -9.43 15.22
C ASP A 24 -7.94 -9.41 13.77
N LYS A 25 -8.69 -8.79 12.86
CA LYS A 25 -8.25 -8.65 11.45
C LYS A 25 -7.02 -7.74 11.34
N ILE A 26 -6.96 -6.67 12.12
CA ILE A 26 -5.82 -5.75 12.14
C ILE A 26 -4.59 -6.47 12.71
N ILE A 27 -4.71 -7.13 13.85
CA ILE A 27 -3.63 -7.93 14.43
C ILE A 27 -3.15 -9.00 13.46
N LYS A 28 -4.07 -9.77 12.88
CA LYS A 28 -3.74 -10.82 11.92
C LYS A 28 -2.97 -10.27 10.72
N ARG A 29 -3.36 -9.11 10.23
CA ARG A 29 -2.68 -8.40 9.15
C ARG A 29 -1.25 -8.04 9.52
N LEU A 30 -1.04 -7.40 10.67
CA LEU A 30 0.27 -7.00 11.15
C LEU A 30 1.16 -8.22 11.44
N ARG A 31 0.63 -9.24 12.12
CA ARG A 31 1.37 -10.49 12.38
C ARG A 31 1.80 -11.18 11.10
N SER A 32 0.93 -11.23 10.07
CA SER A 32 1.31 -11.83 8.79
C SER A 32 2.48 -11.14 8.12
N LEU A 33 2.68 -9.84 8.35
CA LEU A 33 3.82 -9.09 7.85
C LEU A 33 5.08 -9.28 8.71
N CYS A 34 4.92 -9.54 10.01
CA CYS A 34 6.04 -9.89 10.90
C CYS A 34 6.60 -11.29 10.60
N GLU A 35 5.76 -12.22 10.16
CA GLU A 35 6.17 -13.61 9.85
C GLU A 35 6.91 -13.78 8.52
N VAL A 36 6.95 -12.74 7.66
CA VAL A 36 7.77 -12.77 6.43
C VAL A 36 9.25 -12.76 6.81
N GLU A 37 10.06 -13.59 6.15
CA GLU A 37 11.51 -13.65 6.41
C GLU A 37 12.25 -12.38 5.93
N PRO A 38 13.17 -11.82 6.75
CA PRO A 38 13.49 -12.22 8.11
C PRO A 38 12.35 -11.88 9.08
N LYS A 39 12.00 -12.80 9.98
CA LYS A 39 10.92 -12.61 10.96
C LYS A 39 11.21 -11.45 11.90
N LEU A 40 10.16 -10.72 12.25
CA LEU A 40 10.24 -9.61 13.18
C LEU A 40 9.65 -10.02 14.54
N ASP A 41 10.44 -9.89 15.59
CA ASP A 41 10.00 -10.14 16.98
C ASP A 41 9.41 -8.85 17.57
N ILE A 42 8.18 -8.53 17.13
CA ILE A 42 7.46 -7.32 17.54
C ILE A 42 6.07 -7.69 18.04
N ASP A 43 5.61 -7.03 19.09
CA ASP A 43 4.22 -7.15 19.52
C ASP A 43 3.27 -6.33 18.62
N ALA A 44 2.70 -7.02 17.64
CA ALA A 44 1.69 -6.43 16.75
C ALA A 44 0.42 -5.96 17.48
N THR A 45 0.19 -6.45 18.71
CA THR A 45 -1.00 -6.11 19.51
C THR A 45 -0.96 -4.66 19.95
N ASP A 46 0.19 -4.19 20.45
CA ASP A 46 0.38 -2.80 20.86
C ASP A 46 0.14 -1.82 19.72
N ILE A 47 0.67 -2.14 18.53
CA ILE A 47 0.46 -1.31 17.33
C ILE A 47 -1.03 -1.28 16.96
N ALA A 48 -1.69 -2.43 16.94
CA ALA A 48 -3.11 -2.51 16.62
C ALA A 48 -3.97 -1.70 17.60
N GLN A 49 -3.65 -1.73 18.90
CA GLN A 49 -4.35 -0.94 19.92
C GLN A 49 -4.18 0.56 19.68
N GLN A 50 -2.94 1.01 19.44
CA GLN A 50 -2.66 2.42 19.16
C GLN A 50 -3.38 2.91 17.90
N VAL A 51 -3.35 2.13 16.82
CA VAL A 51 -4.02 2.47 15.56
C VAL A 51 -5.53 2.59 15.79
N ILE A 52 -6.16 1.61 16.43
CA ILE A 52 -7.61 1.62 16.66
C ILE A 52 -8.04 2.80 17.56
N SER A 53 -7.21 3.20 18.52
CA SER A 53 -7.54 4.33 19.39
C SER A 53 -7.57 5.69 18.66
N GLU A 54 -6.97 5.78 17.49
CA GLU A 54 -6.82 7.03 16.73
C GLU A 54 -7.64 7.10 15.44
N ILE A 55 -8.23 5.97 15.00
CA ILE A 55 -9.03 5.95 13.78
C ILE A 55 -10.43 6.51 13.99
N CYS A 56 -10.99 7.06 12.92
CA CYS A 56 -12.38 7.54 12.86
C CYS A 56 -13.29 6.51 12.19
N ASP A 57 -14.59 6.59 12.50
CA ASP A 57 -15.60 5.79 11.80
C ASP A 57 -15.59 6.08 10.30
N GLY A 58 -15.71 5.05 9.48
CA GLY A 58 -15.69 5.16 8.04
C GLY A 58 -14.30 5.30 7.41
N ILE A 59 -13.21 5.06 8.16
CA ILE A 59 -11.85 5.08 7.62
C ILE A 59 -11.67 4.03 6.51
N LYS A 60 -10.92 4.37 5.46
CA LYS A 60 -10.57 3.39 4.43
C LYS A 60 -9.47 2.45 4.94
N THR A 61 -9.52 1.19 4.50
CA THR A 61 -8.49 0.21 4.87
C THR A 61 -7.09 0.61 4.35
N THR A 62 -7.01 1.40 3.27
CA THR A 62 -5.76 2.00 2.80
C THR A 62 -5.20 3.03 3.78
N GLU A 63 -6.05 3.88 4.33
CA GLU A 63 -5.69 4.89 5.33
C GLU A 63 -5.32 4.22 6.67
N LEU A 64 -6.00 3.12 7.01
CA LEU A 64 -5.66 2.31 8.18
C LEU A 64 -4.24 1.72 8.08
N ASP A 65 -3.87 1.16 6.92
CA ASP A 65 -2.50 0.69 6.67
C ASP A 65 -1.48 1.85 6.72
N GLU A 66 -1.84 3.05 6.21
CA GLU A 66 -1.00 4.26 6.30
C GLU A 66 -0.74 4.67 7.76
N GLU A 67 -1.79 4.74 8.59
CA GLU A 67 -1.62 5.09 10.00
C GLU A 67 -0.83 4.03 10.77
N ALA A 68 -1.03 2.75 10.48
CA ALA A 68 -0.23 1.68 11.07
C ALA A 68 1.26 1.79 10.68
N ALA A 69 1.57 2.02 9.41
CA ALA A 69 2.94 2.21 8.95
C ALA A 69 3.60 3.43 9.57
N LYS A 70 2.88 4.54 9.66
CA LYS A 70 3.34 5.79 10.29
C LYS A 70 3.65 5.59 11.77
N LYS A 71 2.78 4.89 12.51
CA LYS A 71 3.03 4.53 13.92
C LYS A 71 4.31 3.72 14.08
N CYS A 72 4.46 2.66 13.28
CA CYS A 72 5.68 1.85 13.29
C CYS A 72 6.92 2.70 12.97
N ALA A 73 6.85 3.60 11.97
CA ALA A 73 7.97 4.48 11.63
C ALA A 73 8.39 5.41 12.78
N TYR A 74 7.45 5.86 13.62
CA TYR A 74 7.80 6.65 14.81
C TYR A 74 8.43 5.80 15.92
N MET A 75 8.13 4.50 15.97
CA MET A 75 8.66 3.59 17.00
C MET A 75 10.05 3.04 16.65
N VAL A 76 10.64 3.42 15.52
CA VAL A 76 11.98 2.97 15.09
C VAL A 76 13.08 3.28 16.11
N THR A 77 12.90 4.33 16.90
CA THR A 77 13.84 4.70 17.99
C THR A 77 13.76 3.76 19.20
N ILE A 78 12.68 3.01 19.34
CA ILE A 78 12.49 2.01 20.39
C ILE A 78 13.15 0.70 19.97
N ASP A 79 12.81 0.23 18.75
CA ASP A 79 13.38 -0.95 18.12
C ASP A 79 13.41 -0.77 16.59
N PRO A 80 14.56 -0.97 15.93
CA PRO A 80 14.69 -0.90 14.47
C PRO A 80 13.72 -1.82 13.71
N ALA A 81 13.28 -2.91 14.30
CA ALA A 81 12.33 -3.83 13.70
C ALA A 81 10.97 -3.18 13.40
N TYR A 82 10.58 -2.13 14.13
CA TYR A 82 9.39 -1.33 13.78
C TYR A 82 9.55 -0.59 12.46
N GLY A 83 10.77 -0.13 12.14
CA GLY A 83 11.05 0.49 10.84
C GLY A 83 10.87 -0.48 9.68
N GLU A 84 11.30 -1.72 9.86
CA GLU A 84 11.09 -2.80 8.90
C GLU A 84 9.60 -3.13 8.75
N LEU A 85 8.85 -3.21 9.83
CA LEU A 85 7.40 -3.42 9.77
C LEU A 85 6.69 -2.26 9.07
N ALA A 86 7.07 -1.01 9.34
CA ALA A 86 6.53 0.17 8.65
C ALA A 86 6.70 0.07 7.13
N SER A 87 7.89 -0.32 6.69
CA SER A 87 8.22 -0.59 5.29
C SER A 87 7.30 -1.67 4.69
N ARG A 88 7.18 -2.81 5.34
CA ARG A 88 6.34 -3.93 4.88
C ARG A 88 4.87 -3.55 4.76
N ILE A 89 4.34 -2.79 5.70
CA ILE A 89 2.95 -2.32 5.67
C ILE A 89 2.73 -1.41 4.47
N ILE A 90 3.56 -0.37 4.30
CA ILE A 90 3.33 0.64 3.28
C ILE A 90 3.52 0.09 1.86
N ILE A 91 4.52 -0.75 1.64
CA ILE A 91 4.78 -1.39 0.35
C ILE A 91 3.66 -2.38 0.01
N SER A 92 3.25 -3.22 0.96
CA SER A 92 2.11 -4.11 0.76
C SER A 92 0.80 -3.35 0.50
N ASN A 93 0.62 -2.17 1.11
CA ASN A 93 -0.52 -1.28 0.82
C ASN A 93 -0.48 -0.77 -0.63
N ASN A 94 0.69 -0.33 -1.10
CA ASN A 94 0.90 0.08 -2.50
C ASN A 94 0.59 -1.06 -3.48
N GLN A 95 1.19 -2.24 -3.29
CA GLN A 95 0.99 -3.40 -4.16
C GLN A 95 -0.48 -3.87 -4.22
N LYS A 96 -1.22 -3.75 -3.12
CA LYS A 96 -2.66 -4.07 -3.09
C LYS A 96 -3.54 -3.01 -3.75
N SER A 97 -3.04 -1.81 -3.92
CA SER A 97 -3.76 -0.66 -4.46
C SER A 97 -3.45 -0.40 -5.94
N THR A 98 -2.47 -1.11 -6.49
CA THR A 98 -1.98 -0.99 -7.87
C THR A 98 -2.13 -2.32 -8.62
N SER A 99 -1.92 -2.32 -9.93
CA SER A 99 -1.87 -3.57 -10.71
C SER A 99 -0.59 -4.36 -10.38
N ASN A 100 -0.71 -5.68 -10.39
CA ASN A 100 0.42 -6.61 -10.34
C ASN A 100 0.94 -6.98 -11.74
N SER A 101 0.69 -6.15 -12.72
CA SER A 101 1.12 -6.33 -14.11
C SER A 101 1.62 -5.01 -14.69
N PHE A 102 2.89 -4.97 -15.08
CA PHE A 102 3.50 -3.81 -15.70
C PHE A 102 2.76 -3.39 -16.97
N SER A 103 2.41 -4.35 -17.82
CA SER A 103 1.67 -4.07 -19.06
C SER A 103 0.27 -3.50 -18.83
N GLU A 104 -0.41 -3.90 -17.76
CA GLU A 104 -1.70 -3.31 -17.35
C GLU A 104 -1.52 -1.88 -16.85
N THR A 105 -0.49 -1.63 -16.06
CA THR A 105 -0.16 -0.27 -15.59
C THR A 105 0.11 0.65 -16.76
N VAL A 106 0.95 0.23 -17.72
CA VAL A 106 1.23 1.02 -18.93
C VAL A 106 -0.05 1.24 -19.76
N THR A 107 -0.95 0.25 -19.84
CA THR A 107 -2.25 0.39 -20.49
C THR A 107 -3.13 1.44 -19.81
N GLN A 108 -3.17 1.45 -18.48
CA GLN A 108 -3.91 2.48 -17.72
C GLN A 108 -3.33 3.88 -17.95
N LEU A 109 -2.01 4.02 -17.97
CA LEU A 109 -1.32 5.29 -18.22
C LEU A 109 -1.56 5.79 -19.65
N TYR A 110 -1.57 4.90 -20.65
CA TYR A 110 -1.83 5.24 -22.05
C TYR A 110 -3.28 5.66 -22.27
N ASN A 111 -4.24 4.97 -21.64
CA ASN A 111 -5.67 5.24 -21.78
C ASN A 111 -6.18 6.32 -20.81
N ASN A 112 -5.26 7.07 -20.16
CA ASN A 112 -5.65 8.10 -19.22
C ASN A 112 -6.50 9.19 -19.88
N THR A 113 -7.51 9.66 -19.16
CA THR A 113 -8.39 10.76 -19.58
C THR A 113 -8.39 11.86 -18.53
N ASP A 114 -8.64 13.08 -18.95
CA ASP A 114 -8.89 14.21 -18.04
C ASP A 114 -10.30 14.14 -17.43
N ILE A 115 -10.63 15.12 -16.59
CA ILE A 115 -11.92 15.23 -15.91
C ILE A 115 -13.12 15.40 -16.87
N HIS A 116 -12.86 15.74 -18.13
CA HIS A 116 -13.86 15.90 -19.20
C HIS A 116 -13.95 14.69 -20.12
N GLY A 117 -13.20 13.60 -19.82
CA GLY A 117 -13.15 12.40 -20.64
C GLY A 117 -12.27 12.51 -21.90
N LYS A 118 -11.53 13.61 -22.06
CA LYS A 118 -10.60 13.77 -23.17
C LYS A 118 -9.35 12.91 -22.92
N SER A 119 -8.89 12.21 -23.97
CA SER A 119 -7.65 11.42 -23.91
C SER A 119 -6.42 12.30 -23.61
N VAL A 120 -5.70 11.95 -22.54
CA VAL A 120 -4.45 12.60 -22.11
C VAL A 120 -3.48 11.49 -21.67
N PRO A 121 -2.85 10.78 -22.64
CA PRO A 121 -1.92 9.71 -22.33
C PRO A 121 -0.74 10.21 -21.48
N LEU A 122 -0.37 9.46 -20.46
CA LEU A 122 0.79 9.74 -19.62
C LEU A 122 2.07 9.03 -20.10
N VAL A 123 1.94 8.16 -21.10
CA VAL A 123 3.05 7.49 -21.80
C VAL A 123 2.87 7.63 -23.29
N SER A 124 3.98 7.59 -24.05
CA SER A 124 3.93 7.70 -25.50
C SER A 124 3.32 6.44 -26.16
N GLU A 125 2.74 6.61 -27.34
CA GLU A 125 2.25 5.49 -28.16
C GLU A 125 3.37 4.49 -28.50
N GLY A 126 4.60 4.98 -28.76
CA GLY A 126 5.74 4.12 -29.04
C GLY A 126 6.10 3.22 -27.85
N LEU A 127 6.13 3.77 -26.61
CA LEU A 127 6.35 2.98 -25.41
C LEU A 127 5.22 1.96 -25.22
N TYR A 128 3.96 2.38 -25.35
CA TYR A 128 2.81 1.50 -25.23
C TYR A 128 2.92 0.30 -26.17
N LYS A 129 3.21 0.53 -27.48
CA LYS A 129 3.38 -0.55 -28.47
C LYS A 129 4.48 -1.53 -28.09
N ILE A 130 5.67 -1.02 -27.72
CA ILE A 130 6.81 -1.86 -27.30
C ILE A 130 6.42 -2.74 -26.10
N VAL A 131 5.74 -2.16 -25.10
CA VAL A 131 5.32 -2.91 -23.90
C VAL A 131 4.29 -3.97 -24.26
N MET A 132 3.32 -3.68 -25.15
CA MET A 132 2.32 -4.66 -25.57
C MET A 132 2.93 -5.81 -26.36
N ASP A 133 3.87 -5.51 -27.27
CA ASP A 133 4.55 -6.52 -28.09
C ASP A 133 5.41 -7.48 -27.21
N HIS A 134 5.90 -7.00 -26.08
CA HIS A 134 6.79 -7.76 -25.18
C HIS A 134 6.18 -8.02 -23.80
N LYS A 135 4.86 -7.87 -23.64
CA LYS A 135 4.17 -7.86 -22.33
C LYS A 135 4.50 -9.06 -21.43
N HIS A 136 4.54 -10.27 -21.98
CA HIS A 136 4.83 -11.47 -21.20
C HIS A 136 6.24 -11.40 -20.62
N LYS A 137 7.24 -11.13 -21.45
CA LYS A 137 8.63 -11.04 -21.02
C LYS A 137 8.84 -9.91 -19.98
N LEU A 138 8.22 -8.74 -20.21
CA LEU A 138 8.35 -7.61 -19.31
C LEU A 138 7.65 -7.85 -17.97
N ASN A 139 6.46 -8.45 -17.98
CA ASN A 139 5.78 -8.81 -16.74
C ASN A 139 6.54 -9.87 -15.94
N ASP A 140 7.17 -10.85 -16.62
CA ASP A 140 7.90 -11.96 -15.98
C ASP A 140 9.21 -11.52 -15.31
N VAL A 141 9.84 -10.43 -15.75
CA VAL A 141 11.08 -9.93 -15.12
C VAL A 141 10.83 -9.09 -13.87
N ILE A 142 9.61 -8.66 -13.63
CA ILE A 142 9.23 -7.89 -12.44
C ILE A 142 9.10 -8.85 -11.26
N ASP A 143 9.92 -8.63 -10.24
CA ASP A 143 9.87 -9.36 -8.98
C ASP A 143 9.43 -8.41 -7.87
N TYR A 144 8.14 -8.42 -7.56
CA TYR A 144 7.54 -7.53 -6.56
C TYR A 144 8.09 -7.69 -5.15
N SER A 145 8.80 -8.79 -4.87
CA SER A 145 9.49 -8.96 -3.58
C SER A 145 10.62 -7.95 -3.39
N ARG A 146 11.22 -7.45 -4.47
CA ARG A 146 12.28 -6.43 -4.43
C ARG A 146 11.80 -5.07 -3.94
N ASP A 147 10.51 -4.78 -4.04
CA ASP A 147 9.94 -3.54 -3.50
C ASP A 147 10.19 -3.43 -1.99
N PHE A 148 10.19 -4.57 -1.26
CA PHE A 148 10.47 -4.63 0.18
C PHE A 148 11.91 -4.30 0.56
N GLY A 149 12.81 -4.08 -0.40
CA GLY A 149 14.14 -3.52 -0.16
C GLY A 149 14.15 -2.00 0.11
N PHE A 150 13.03 -1.30 -0.06
CA PHE A 150 12.90 0.11 0.27
C PHE A 150 12.37 0.31 1.68
N ASP A 151 12.98 1.22 2.44
CA ASP A 151 12.45 1.60 3.74
C ASP A 151 11.22 2.53 3.62
N TYR A 152 10.58 2.80 4.74
CA TYR A 152 9.38 3.63 4.80
C TYR A 152 9.60 5.04 4.22
N PHE A 153 10.72 5.70 4.55
CA PHE A 153 10.99 7.06 4.11
C PHE A 153 11.38 7.12 2.62
N ALA A 154 12.13 6.12 2.15
CA ALA A 154 12.44 5.97 0.74
C ALA A 154 11.14 5.78 -0.07
N TYR A 155 10.25 4.88 0.36
CA TYR A 155 8.95 4.72 -0.30
C TYR A 155 8.14 6.01 -0.29
N LYS A 156 8.04 6.72 0.84
CA LYS A 156 7.29 7.99 0.93
C LYS A 156 7.87 9.08 0.01
N THR A 157 9.17 9.06 -0.21
CA THR A 157 9.82 9.95 -1.18
C THR A 157 9.41 9.62 -2.61
N LEU A 158 9.42 8.32 -2.98
CA LEU A 158 8.97 7.85 -4.29
C LEU A 158 7.49 8.16 -4.51
N GLU A 159 6.65 7.86 -3.53
CA GLU A 159 5.21 8.15 -3.56
C GLU A 159 4.91 9.62 -3.80
N ARG A 160 5.65 10.50 -3.13
CA ARG A 160 5.44 11.95 -3.20
C ARG A 160 5.87 12.54 -4.53
N ALA A 161 7.05 12.13 -5.03
CA ALA A 161 7.76 12.86 -6.07
C ALA A 161 7.92 12.11 -7.40
N TYR A 162 7.84 10.77 -7.42
CA TYR A 162 8.25 9.98 -8.59
C TYR A 162 7.14 9.08 -9.13
N LEU A 163 6.38 8.37 -8.28
CA LEU A 163 5.35 7.45 -8.74
C LEU A 163 4.21 8.21 -9.45
N ILE A 164 3.86 7.75 -10.64
CA ILE A 164 2.83 8.37 -11.47
C ILE A 164 1.46 8.17 -10.83
N LYS A 165 0.66 9.22 -10.85
CA LYS A 165 -0.70 9.23 -10.29
C LYS A 165 -1.73 9.44 -11.38
N ILE A 166 -2.82 8.68 -11.31
CA ILE A 166 -4.03 8.87 -12.11
C ILE A 166 -5.13 9.33 -11.16
N ASN A 167 -5.72 10.50 -11.43
CA ASN A 167 -6.76 11.09 -10.58
C ASN A 167 -6.37 11.16 -9.08
N GLY A 168 -5.11 11.53 -8.80
CA GLY A 168 -4.57 11.65 -7.44
C GLY A 168 -4.23 10.34 -6.74
N LYS A 169 -4.46 9.18 -7.38
CA LYS A 169 -4.11 7.85 -6.86
C LYS A 169 -2.87 7.32 -7.57
N ILE A 170 -1.96 6.70 -6.81
CA ILE A 170 -0.77 6.05 -7.37
C ILE A 170 -1.21 4.91 -8.28
N ALA A 171 -0.63 4.89 -9.50
CA ALA A 171 -0.91 3.89 -10.51
C ALA A 171 0.19 2.81 -10.59
N GLU A 172 1.36 3.06 -10.03
CA GLU A 172 2.56 2.24 -10.16
C GLU A 172 2.98 1.58 -8.85
N THR A 173 3.59 0.40 -8.95
CA THR A 173 4.52 -0.10 -7.94
C THR A 173 5.91 0.51 -8.15
N ILE A 174 6.84 0.28 -7.23
CA ILE A 174 8.20 0.84 -7.32
C ILE A 174 8.93 0.37 -8.59
N GLN A 175 8.67 -0.84 -9.05
CA GLN A 175 9.35 -1.42 -10.22
C GLN A 175 8.70 -1.08 -11.56
N HIS A 176 7.51 -0.51 -11.56
CA HIS A 176 6.86 -0.06 -12.79
C HIS A 176 7.47 1.23 -13.29
#